data_ab3a35cafe6366cb415b846e08d828d6
#
_entry.id   ab3a35cafe6366cb415b846e08d828d6
#
_cell.length_a   1.000
_cell.length_b   1.000
_cell.length_c   1.000
_cell.angle_alpha   90.00
_cell.angle_beta   90.00
_cell.angle_gamma   90.00
#
_symmetry.space_group_name_H-M   'P 1'
#
loop_
_entity.id
_entity.type
_entity.pdbx_description
1 polymer ?
#
loop_
_entity_poly.entity_id
_entity_poly.type
_entity_poly.pdbx_seq_one_letter_code
_entity_poly.pdbx_strand_id
1 'polypeptide(L)'
;MTTVTLLALLGGAIILALAGYASSLLMKLKKQKELQERHRKLAIQKRNANIFDNVVLLCQASLQEQCDYSEMSIRLYCIMDYLQDDDRIDVEKEYPALSELYHVVKDMPRGDKRQALAKQDRMKDNLIRTKAEARLQDAVKIEIQQLHDRIKPLNQKIDIKMI
;
A
#
# COMPACT_ATOMS: atom_id res chain seq x y z
N MET A 1 -46.68 18.08 -50.38
CA MET A 1 -45.71 18.14 -49.27
C MET A 1 -44.76 19.24 -49.60
N THR A 2 -44.66 20.26 -48.76
CA THR A 2 -43.78 21.41 -49.01
C THR A 2 -42.31 20.95 -48.74
N THR A 3 -41.35 21.47 -49.52
CA THR A 3 -39.93 21.18 -49.40
C THR A 3 -39.42 21.36 -47.96
N VAL A 4 -40.03 22.27 -47.22
CA VAL A 4 -39.73 22.53 -45.79
C VAL A 4 -40.05 21.36 -44.89
N THR A 5 -41.19 20.64 -45.11
CA THR A 5 -41.58 19.47 -44.32
C THR A 5 -40.61 18.29 -44.55
N LEU A 6 -40.13 18.15 -45.76
CA LEU A 6 -39.19 17.08 -46.12
C LEU A 6 -37.81 17.31 -45.52
N LEU A 7 -37.35 18.57 -45.52
CA LEU A 7 -36.11 18.97 -44.83
C LEU A 7 -36.20 18.79 -43.32
N ALA A 8 -37.35 19.11 -42.70
CA ALA A 8 -37.56 18.92 -41.26
C ALA A 8 -37.55 17.45 -40.87
N LEU A 9 -38.15 16.54 -41.68
CA LEU A 9 -38.12 15.12 -41.46
C LEU A 9 -36.72 14.53 -41.59
N LEU A 10 -35.95 14.93 -42.60
CA LEU A 10 -34.55 14.51 -42.77
C LEU A 10 -33.68 14.98 -41.58
N GLY A 11 -33.83 16.24 -41.16
CA GLY A 11 -33.11 16.79 -40.02
C GLY A 11 -33.44 16.03 -38.71
N GLY A 12 -34.73 15.75 -38.50
CA GLY A 12 -35.17 14.97 -37.35
C GLY A 12 -34.61 13.55 -37.34
N ALA A 13 -34.57 12.87 -38.49
CA ALA A 13 -34.00 11.54 -38.61
C ALA A 13 -32.50 11.52 -38.30
N ILE A 14 -31.75 12.52 -38.75
CA ILE A 14 -30.31 12.66 -38.46
C ILE A 14 -30.09 12.88 -36.95
N ILE A 15 -30.85 13.72 -36.31
CA ILE A 15 -30.76 14.00 -34.88
C ILE A 15 -31.04 12.72 -34.07
N LEU A 16 -32.08 11.95 -34.42
CA LEU A 16 -32.40 10.69 -33.76
C LEU A 16 -31.31 9.64 -33.94
N ALA A 17 -30.72 9.54 -35.13
CA ALA A 17 -29.59 8.62 -35.38
C ALA A 17 -28.37 9.01 -34.56
N LEU A 18 -28.03 10.30 -34.46
CA LEU A 18 -26.93 10.80 -33.66
C LEU A 18 -27.18 10.58 -32.15
N ALA A 19 -28.41 10.82 -31.68
CA ALA A 19 -28.80 10.58 -30.30
C ALA A 19 -28.68 9.08 -29.93
N GLY A 20 -29.11 8.18 -30.80
CA GLY A 20 -28.97 6.74 -30.64
C GLY A 20 -27.51 6.29 -30.61
N TYR A 21 -26.68 6.86 -31.49
CA TYR A 21 -25.24 6.60 -31.49
C TYR A 21 -24.56 7.10 -30.20
N ALA A 22 -24.87 8.32 -29.77
CA ALA A 22 -24.35 8.87 -28.53
C ALA A 22 -24.73 8.02 -27.31
N SER A 23 -26.00 7.58 -27.24
CA SER A 23 -26.47 6.68 -26.16
C SER A 23 -25.69 5.35 -26.14
N SER A 24 -25.45 4.75 -27.31
CA SER A 24 -24.64 3.54 -27.44
C SER A 24 -23.21 3.73 -26.96
N LEU A 25 -22.59 4.86 -27.30
CA LEU A 25 -21.23 5.21 -26.83
C LEU A 25 -21.18 5.39 -25.31
N LEU A 26 -22.17 6.07 -24.73
CA LEU A 26 -22.26 6.27 -23.28
C LEU A 26 -22.40 4.92 -22.54
N MET A 27 -23.20 3.99 -23.05
CA MET A 27 -23.32 2.66 -22.48
C MET A 27 -22.00 1.89 -22.55
N LYS A 28 -21.28 1.94 -23.67
CA LYS A 28 -19.93 1.32 -23.81
C LYS A 28 -18.94 1.92 -22.84
N LEU A 29 -18.92 3.26 -22.70
CA LEU A 29 -18.06 3.97 -21.76
C LEU A 29 -18.35 3.58 -20.32
N LYS A 30 -19.62 3.48 -19.92
CA LYS A 30 -20.02 3.03 -18.58
C LYS A 30 -19.52 1.62 -18.31
N LYS A 31 -19.71 0.70 -19.25
CA LYS A 31 -19.23 -0.68 -19.12
C LYS A 31 -17.70 -0.76 -19.02
N GLN A 32 -16.98 0.06 -19.80
CA GLN A 32 -15.52 0.11 -19.72
C GLN A 32 -15.04 0.64 -18.36
N LYS A 33 -15.68 1.68 -17.81
CA LYS A 33 -15.35 2.21 -16.47
C LYS A 33 -15.57 1.14 -15.40
N GLU A 34 -16.68 0.42 -15.43
CA GLU A 34 -16.94 -0.66 -14.47
C GLU A 34 -15.87 -1.77 -14.55
N LEU A 35 -15.45 -2.14 -15.76
CA LEU A 35 -14.37 -3.11 -15.94
C LEU A 35 -13.03 -2.60 -15.42
N GLN A 36 -12.69 -1.34 -15.70
CA GLN A 36 -11.47 -0.73 -15.17
C GLN A 36 -11.46 -0.68 -13.64
N GLU A 37 -12.58 -0.32 -13.02
CA GLU A 37 -12.69 -0.32 -11.56
C GLU A 37 -12.52 -1.72 -10.96
N ARG A 38 -13.13 -2.74 -11.58
CA ARG A 38 -12.93 -4.14 -11.16
C ARG A 38 -11.47 -4.56 -11.27
N HIS A 39 -10.82 -4.28 -12.39
CA HIS A 39 -9.40 -4.59 -12.59
C HIS A 39 -8.51 -3.85 -11.59
N ARG A 40 -8.81 -2.57 -11.33
CA ARG A 40 -8.09 -1.77 -10.33
C ARG A 40 -8.21 -2.40 -8.94
N LYS A 41 -9.43 -2.74 -8.51
CA LYS A 41 -9.65 -3.38 -7.21
C LYS A 41 -8.92 -4.70 -7.08
N LEU A 42 -8.96 -5.56 -8.11
CA LEU A 42 -8.22 -6.82 -8.13
C LEU A 42 -6.70 -6.60 -8.06
N ALA A 43 -6.17 -5.60 -8.76
CA ALA A 43 -4.75 -5.27 -8.71
C ALA A 43 -4.32 -4.79 -7.31
N ILE A 44 -5.14 -3.96 -6.65
CA ILE A 44 -4.89 -3.50 -5.28
C ILE A 44 -4.94 -4.68 -4.31
N GLN A 45 -5.96 -5.54 -4.38
CA GLN A 45 -6.07 -6.72 -3.53
C GLN A 45 -4.86 -7.66 -3.68
N LYS A 46 -4.44 -7.92 -4.92
CA LYS A 46 -3.24 -8.74 -5.18
C LYS A 46 -1.97 -8.11 -4.60
N ARG A 47 -1.83 -6.79 -4.72
CA ARG A 47 -0.71 -6.05 -4.13
C ARG A 47 -0.73 -6.11 -2.61
N ASN A 48 -1.88 -5.83 -1.99
CA ASN A 48 -2.02 -5.87 -0.54
C ASN A 48 -1.75 -7.29 0.00
N ALA A 49 -2.20 -8.35 -0.69
CA ALA A 49 -1.87 -9.73 -0.35
C ALA A 49 -0.36 -9.97 -0.30
N ASN A 50 0.37 -9.57 -1.32
CA ASN A 50 1.83 -9.70 -1.34
C ASN A 50 2.50 -8.90 -0.21
N ILE A 51 1.95 -7.73 0.15
CA ILE A 51 2.43 -6.94 1.28
C ILE A 51 2.19 -7.71 2.58
N PHE A 52 1.00 -8.27 2.79
CA PHE A 52 0.68 -9.04 3.99
C PHE A 52 1.58 -10.28 4.14
N ASP A 53 1.86 -11.01 3.06
CA ASP A 53 2.82 -12.11 3.07
C ASP A 53 4.18 -11.66 3.60
N ASN A 54 4.70 -10.56 3.04
CA ASN A 54 5.99 -10.02 3.44
C ASN A 54 5.98 -9.52 4.90
N VAL A 55 4.91 -8.86 5.34
CA VAL A 55 4.79 -8.39 6.74
C VAL A 55 4.76 -9.57 7.70
N VAL A 56 4.01 -10.63 7.40
CA VAL A 56 3.98 -11.85 8.25
C VAL A 56 5.37 -12.45 8.37
N LEU A 57 6.10 -12.61 7.26
CA LEU A 57 7.47 -13.13 7.27
C LEU A 57 8.42 -12.24 8.07
N LEU A 58 8.33 -10.91 7.90
CA LEU A 58 9.15 -9.96 8.64
C LEU A 58 8.85 -10.01 10.16
N CYS A 59 7.58 -10.07 10.54
CA CYS A 59 7.19 -10.21 11.94
C CYS A 59 7.73 -11.51 12.55
N GLN A 60 7.63 -12.64 11.83
CA GLN A 60 8.17 -13.92 12.30
C GLN A 60 9.69 -13.87 12.47
N ALA A 61 10.42 -13.29 11.51
CA ALA A 61 11.88 -13.13 11.61
C ALA A 61 12.28 -12.25 12.81
N SER A 62 11.52 -11.21 13.10
CA SER A 62 11.75 -10.34 14.26
C SER A 62 11.49 -11.07 15.58
N LEU A 63 10.38 -11.80 15.68
CA LEU A 63 10.03 -12.56 16.89
C LEU A 63 11.03 -13.70 17.18
N GLN A 64 11.69 -14.20 16.14
CA GLN A 64 12.79 -15.20 16.24
C GLN A 64 14.17 -14.56 16.45
N GLU A 65 14.23 -13.24 16.66
CA GLU A 65 15.48 -12.50 16.89
C GLU A 65 16.52 -12.65 15.75
N GLN A 66 16.03 -12.87 14.51
CA GLN A 66 16.88 -13.00 13.33
C GLN A 66 17.30 -11.65 12.73
N CYS A 67 16.67 -10.57 13.13
CA CYS A 67 16.91 -9.20 12.62
C CYS A 67 16.90 -8.20 13.77
N ASP A 68 17.72 -7.14 13.62
CA ASP A 68 17.72 -6.00 14.54
C ASP A 68 16.37 -5.27 14.50
N TYR A 69 15.85 -4.82 15.64
CA TYR A 69 14.59 -4.08 15.72
C TYR A 69 14.60 -2.79 14.89
N SER A 70 15.75 -2.12 14.79
CA SER A 70 15.92 -0.93 13.94
C SER A 70 15.72 -1.24 12.46
N GLU A 71 16.28 -2.33 11.95
CA GLU A 71 16.09 -2.72 10.56
C GLU A 71 14.63 -3.16 10.31
N MET A 72 14.08 -3.89 11.26
CA MET A 72 12.70 -4.35 11.19
C MET A 72 11.70 -3.19 11.16
N SER A 73 11.88 -2.18 12.03
CA SER A 73 11.01 -1.01 12.08
C SER A 73 10.99 -0.25 10.76
N ILE A 74 12.14 -0.12 10.09
CA ILE A 74 12.23 0.53 8.79
C ILE A 74 11.49 -0.27 7.72
N ARG A 75 11.73 -1.57 7.67
CA ARG A 75 11.10 -2.44 6.66
C ARG A 75 9.58 -2.49 6.82
N LEU A 76 9.11 -2.69 8.06
CA LEU A 76 7.68 -2.75 8.35
C LEU A 76 6.99 -1.41 8.08
N TYR A 77 7.56 -0.29 8.55
CA TYR A 77 6.99 1.03 8.31
C TYR A 77 6.88 1.33 6.82
N CYS A 78 7.97 1.14 6.06
CA CYS A 78 7.97 1.42 4.62
C CYS A 78 7.01 0.51 3.84
N ILE A 79 6.94 -0.78 4.16
CA ILE A 79 6.08 -1.71 3.40
C ILE A 79 4.59 -1.49 3.71
N MET A 80 4.25 -1.14 4.96
CA MET A 80 2.86 -0.86 5.34
C MET A 80 2.33 0.44 4.76
N ASP A 81 3.19 1.44 4.51
CA ASP A 81 2.78 2.70 3.85
C ASP A 81 2.28 2.47 2.41
N TYR A 82 2.63 1.35 1.80
CA TYR A 82 2.13 0.97 0.47
C TYR A 82 0.76 0.29 0.47
N LEU A 83 0.16 -0.01 1.62
CA LEU A 83 -1.20 -0.55 1.70
C LEU A 83 -2.22 0.47 1.19
N GLN A 84 -3.19 -0.01 0.43
CA GLN A 84 -4.20 0.83 -0.22
C GLN A 84 -5.62 0.40 0.16
N ASP A 85 -6.57 1.33 -0.04
CA ASP A 85 -7.99 1.17 0.22
C ASP A 85 -8.28 0.80 1.71
N ASP A 86 -9.23 -0.09 1.93
CA ASP A 86 -9.73 -0.47 3.26
C ASP A 86 -8.67 -1.19 4.14
N ASP A 87 -7.60 -1.68 3.52
CA ASP A 87 -6.51 -2.38 4.21
C ASP A 87 -5.41 -1.43 4.74
N ARG A 88 -5.57 -0.12 4.53
CA ARG A 88 -4.57 0.86 4.96
C ARG A 88 -4.43 0.88 6.47
N ILE A 89 -3.19 0.74 6.94
CA ILE A 89 -2.81 0.78 8.34
C ILE A 89 -2.09 2.11 8.62
N ASP A 90 -2.55 2.86 9.60
CA ASP A 90 -1.87 4.06 10.08
C ASP A 90 -0.84 3.66 11.15
N VAL A 91 0.39 3.43 10.70
CA VAL A 91 1.47 2.93 11.56
C VAL A 91 1.77 3.89 12.71
N GLU A 92 1.65 5.20 12.50
CA GLU A 92 1.94 6.20 13.53
C GLU A 92 0.95 6.14 14.70
N LYS A 93 -0.31 5.85 14.40
CA LYS A 93 -1.36 5.77 15.42
C LYS A 93 -1.48 4.40 16.06
N GLU A 94 -1.35 3.37 15.25
CA GLU A 94 -1.64 2.00 15.68
C GLU A 94 -0.41 1.29 16.28
N TYR A 95 0.80 1.69 15.84
CA TYR A 95 2.08 1.09 16.28
C TYR A 95 3.10 2.18 16.63
N PRO A 96 2.85 2.96 17.69
CA PRO A 96 3.64 4.14 18.03
C PRO A 96 5.10 3.83 18.39
N ALA A 97 5.41 2.72 19.04
CA ALA A 97 6.77 2.34 19.40
C ALA A 97 7.60 1.96 18.16
N LEU A 98 6.99 1.23 17.22
CA LEU A 98 7.60 0.89 15.93
C LEU A 98 7.84 2.15 15.10
N SER A 99 6.87 3.06 15.06
CA SER A 99 6.99 4.36 14.38
C SER A 99 8.08 5.24 15.02
N GLU A 100 8.13 5.33 16.35
CA GLU A 100 9.16 6.08 17.06
C GLU A 100 10.56 5.55 16.73
N LEU A 101 10.76 4.24 16.80
CA LEU A 101 12.03 3.62 16.44
C LEU A 101 12.40 3.91 14.98
N TYR A 102 11.45 3.81 14.06
CA TYR A 102 11.65 4.17 12.65
C TYR A 102 12.13 5.61 12.50
N HIS A 103 11.49 6.58 13.16
CA HIS A 103 11.87 8.00 13.06
C HIS A 103 13.26 8.28 13.61
N VAL A 104 13.72 7.53 14.59
CA VAL A 104 15.10 7.65 15.11
C VAL A 104 16.13 7.15 14.10
N VAL A 105 15.83 6.05 13.38
CA VAL A 105 16.85 5.34 12.58
C VAL A 105 16.75 5.58 11.08
N LYS A 106 15.65 6.16 10.58
CA LYS A 106 15.39 6.31 9.14
C LYS A 106 16.45 7.07 8.38
N ASP A 107 17.01 8.13 8.97
CA ASP A 107 17.99 9.02 8.35
C ASP A 107 19.42 8.61 8.64
N MET A 108 19.65 7.55 9.42
CA MET A 108 21.00 7.08 9.72
C MET A 108 21.66 6.50 8.46
N PRO A 109 22.91 6.88 8.17
CA PRO A 109 23.63 6.40 7.00
C PRO A 109 23.88 4.88 7.08
N ARG A 110 23.75 4.18 5.94
CA ARG A 110 23.88 2.71 5.81
C ARG A 110 24.85 2.36 4.69
N GLY A 111 25.33 1.13 4.69
CA GLY A 111 26.24 0.61 3.68
C GLY A 111 27.48 1.48 3.51
N ASP A 112 27.80 1.83 2.26
CA ASP A 112 28.98 2.60 1.90
C ASP A 112 28.99 4.01 2.52
N LYS A 113 27.83 4.64 2.61
CA LYS A 113 27.69 5.97 3.26
C LYS A 113 28.13 5.92 4.73
N ARG A 114 27.78 4.84 5.44
CA ARG A 114 28.22 4.65 6.83
C ARG A 114 29.72 4.37 6.94
N GLN A 115 30.29 3.63 5.98
CA GLN A 115 31.72 3.34 5.96
C GLN A 115 32.56 4.61 5.71
N ALA A 116 32.03 5.53 4.91
CA ALA A 116 32.68 6.82 4.62
C ALA A 116 32.68 7.80 5.81
N LEU A 117 31.83 7.57 6.83
CA LEU A 117 31.80 8.43 8.03
C LEU A 117 33.06 8.27 8.89
N ALA A 118 33.44 9.37 9.59
CA ALA A 118 34.44 9.32 10.62
C ALA A 118 34.06 8.34 11.75
N LYS A 119 35.05 7.70 12.39
CA LYS A 119 34.84 6.74 13.47
C LYS A 119 33.96 7.30 14.60
N GLN A 120 34.15 8.56 14.95
CA GLN A 120 33.38 9.22 16.01
C GLN A 120 31.91 9.36 15.67
N ASP A 121 31.59 9.75 14.43
CA ASP A 121 30.20 9.90 13.97
C ASP A 121 29.48 8.53 13.94
N ARG A 122 30.17 7.49 13.45
CA ARG A 122 29.64 6.11 13.49
C ARG A 122 29.36 5.63 14.90
N MET A 123 30.24 5.97 15.86
CA MET A 123 30.02 5.61 17.28
C MET A 123 28.85 6.36 17.88
N LYS A 124 28.68 7.63 17.53
CA LYS A 124 27.56 8.46 17.98
C LYS A 124 26.23 7.90 17.47
N ASP A 125 26.14 7.61 16.16
CA ASP A 125 24.94 7.02 15.55
C ASP A 125 24.60 5.65 16.18
N ASN A 126 25.62 4.81 16.39
CA ASN A 126 25.43 3.53 17.06
C ASN A 126 24.89 3.70 18.49
N LEU A 127 25.40 4.65 19.25
CA LEU A 127 24.94 4.92 20.61
C LEU A 127 23.47 5.37 20.62
N ILE A 128 23.08 6.25 19.70
CA ILE A 128 21.71 6.74 19.58
C ILE A 128 20.79 5.56 19.24
N ARG A 129 21.17 4.75 18.25
CA ARG A 129 20.42 3.56 17.83
C ARG A 129 20.24 2.58 18.98
N THR A 130 21.34 2.16 19.63
CA THR A 130 21.30 1.16 20.71
C THR A 130 20.48 1.66 21.92
N LYS A 131 20.56 2.96 22.25
CA LYS A 131 19.73 3.53 23.31
C LYS A 131 18.24 3.49 22.95
N ALA A 132 17.88 3.83 21.71
CA ALA A 132 16.50 3.78 21.26
C ALA A 132 15.97 2.34 21.23
N GLU A 133 16.74 1.39 20.71
CA GLU A 133 16.43 -0.04 20.73
C GLU A 133 16.20 -0.53 22.15
N ALA A 134 17.13 -0.32 23.06
CA ALA A 134 17.01 -0.77 24.45
C ALA A 134 15.79 -0.18 25.18
N ARG A 135 15.42 1.06 24.86
CA ARG A 135 14.24 1.71 25.46
C ARG A 135 12.92 1.19 24.88
N LEU A 136 12.88 0.87 23.60
CA LEU A 136 11.64 0.56 22.87
C LEU A 136 11.45 -0.95 22.63
N GLN A 137 12.45 -1.78 22.91
CA GLN A 137 12.47 -3.20 22.57
C GLN A 137 11.20 -3.95 22.98
N ASP A 138 10.79 -3.83 24.24
CA ASP A 138 9.63 -4.57 24.76
C ASP A 138 8.32 -4.09 24.09
N ALA A 139 8.17 -2.77 23.93
CA ALA A 139 7.00 -2.19 23.29
C ALA A 139 6.93 -2.57 21.79
N VAL A 140 8.04 -2.49 21.08
CA VAL A 140 8.13 -2.88 19.66
C VAL A 140 7.84 -4.38 19.49
N LYS A 141 8.33 -5.23 20.39
CA LYS A 141 8.06 -6.67 20.37
C LYS A 141 6.55 -6.96 20.51
N ILE A 142 5.89 -6.27 21.44
CA ILE A 142 4.43 -6.38 21.63
C ILE A 142 3.69 -5.93 20.37
N GLU A 143 4.05 -4.77 19.82
CA GLU A 143 3.42 -4.24 18.62
C GLU A 143 3.62 -5.13 17.39
N ILE A 144 4.81 -5.73 17.21
CA ILE A 144 5.08 -6.70 16.15
C ILE A 144 4.22 -7.95 16.31
N GLN A 145 4.04 -8.44 17.54
CA GLN A 145 3.15 -9.57 17.80
C GLN A 145 1.69 -9.23 17.47
N GLN A 146 1.21 -8.06 17.87
CA GLN A 146 -0.13 -7.59 17.53
C GLN A 146 -0.33 -7.44 16.02
N LEU A 147 0.65 -6.88 15.32
CA LEU A 147 0.64 -6.76 13.87
C LEU A 147 0.58 -8.12 13.18
N HIS A 148 1.42 -9.07 13.63
CA HIS A 148 1.43 -10.43 13.11
C HIS A 148 0.06 -11.11 13.26
N ASP A 149 -0.54 -11.02 14.47
CA ASP A 149 -1.82 -11.67 14.77
C ASP A 149 -2.99 -11.03 14.03
N ARG A 150 -2.91 -9.73 13.74
CA ARG A 150 -3.88 -9.01 12.91
C ARG A 150 -3.81 -9.40 11.44
N ILE A 151 -2.61 -9.51 10.88
CA ILE A 151 -2.42 -9.72 9.43
C ILE A 151 -2.53 -11.19 9.04
N LYS A 152 -2.07 -12.10 9.87
CA LYS A 152 -2.10 -13.55 9.58
C LYS A 152 -3.46 -14.07 9.09
N PRO A 153 -4.63 -13.74 9.71
CA PRO A 153 -5.93 -14.17 9.21
C PRO A 153 -6.35 -13.47 7.92
N LEU A 154 -5.87 -12.26 7.65
CA LEU A 154 -6.14 -11.54 6.41
C LEU A 154 -5.43 -12.19 5.23
N ASN A 155 -4.20 -12.61 5.44
CA ASN A 155 -3.40 -13.30 4.44
C ASN A 155 -4.04 -14.63 3.99
N GLN A 156 -4.61 -15.40 4.91
CA GLN A 156 -5.29 -16.67 4.61
C GLN A 156 -6.61 -16.49 3.83
N LYS A 157 -7.25 -15.31 3.90
CA LYS A 157 -8.52 -15.04 3.18
C LYS A 157 -8.32 -14.66 1.72
N ILE A 158 -7.12 -14.25 1.34
CA ILE A 158 -6.81 -13.85 -0.02
C ILE A 158 -6.24 -15.05 -0.79
N ASP A 159 -6.99 -16.14 -0.82
CA ASP A 159 -6.78 -17.19 -1.81
C ASP A 159 -7.23 -16.65 -3.17
N ILE A 160 -6.33 -15.89 -3.80
CA ILE A 160 -6.55 -15.40 -5.17
C ILE A 160 -6.44 -16.62 -6.06
N LYS A 161 -7.56 -17.29 -6.31
CA LYS A 161 -7.69 -18.22 -7.42
C LYS A 161 -7.25 -17.46 -8.66
N MET A 162 -6.03 -17.77 -9.11
CA MET A 162 -5.58 -17.39 -10.44
C MET A 162 -6.52 -18.09 -11.43
N ILE A 163 -7.39 -17.30 -12.07
CA ILE A 163 -8.12 -17.68 -13.25
C ILE A 163 -7.30 -17.26 -14.44
#